data_7e1222694f05ce4e03d360ef2f18c352
#
_entry.id   7e1222694f05ce4e03d360ef2f18c352
#
_cell.length_a   1.000
_cell.length_b   1.000
_cell.length_c   1.000
_cell.angle_alpha   90.00
_cell.angle_beta   90.00
_cell.angle_gamma   90.00
#
_symmetry.space_group_name_H-M   'P 1'
#
loop_
_entity.id
_entity.type
_entity.pdbx_description
1 polymer ?
#
loop_
_entity_poly.entity_id
_entity_poly.type
_entity_poly.pdbx_seq_one_letter_code
_entity_poly.pdbx_strand_id
1 'polypeptide(L)'
;MTIAVVPSVGERFAALRREPWVERRLAHAVTLPPQQADLRPWPERLHPELVAALRARGLDRAYSHQAEAIELALAGRDLTLVTPTASGKTLGFVVPVLDSWLRDPDSRSLWLFPTKALAQDQLAGLRDLVAHLPAERRDLLRAATFDGDTPTGLRRAIREGGQIVVTNPDML
;
A
#
# COMPACT_ATOMS: atom_id res chain seq x y z
N MET A 1 22.75 26.69 16.48
CA MET A 1 21.82 25.59 16.83
C MET A 1 22.37 24.34 16.17
N THR A 2 23.03 23.46 16.94
CA THR A 2 23.68 22.27 16.40
C THR A 2 22.62 21.23 16.21
N ILE A 3 22.34 20.84 14.96
CA ILE A 3 21.42 19.74 14.63
C ILE A 3 22.13 18.46 15.10
N ALA A 4 21.59 17.81 16.13
CA ALA A 4 22.08 16.51 16.56
C ALA A 4 21.85 15.50 15.42
N VAL A 5 22.94 14.97 14.86
CA VAL A 5 22.88 13.90 13.86
C VAL A 5 22.31 12.65 14.54
N VAL A 6 21.13 12.22 14.13
CA VAL A 6 20.52 11.00 14.65
C VAL A 6 21.28 9.80 14.04
N PRO A 7 21.88 8.92 14.87
CA PRO A 7 22.62 7.76 14.35
C PRO A 7 21.73 6.88 13.48
N SER A 8 22.27 6.32 12.41
CA SER A 8 21.61 5.31 11.57
C SER A 8 21.27 4.04 12.36
N VAL A 9 20.34 3.23 11.84
CA VAL A 9 19.98 1.94 12.45
C VAL A 9 21.21 1.03 12.58
N GLY A 10 22.11 1.05 11.58
CA GLY A 10 23.37 0.30 11.61
C GLY A 10 24.30 0.72 12.74
N GLU A 11 24.48 2.02 12.94
CA GLU A 11 25.32 2.56 14.04
C GLU A 11 24.70 2.24 15.41
N ARG A 12 23.39 2.34 15.56
CA ARG A 12 22.69 1.97 16.80
C ARG A 12 22.83 0.48 17.09
N PHE A 13 22.69 -0.37 16.09
CA PHE A 13 22.87 -1.82 16.23
C PHE A 13 24.32 -2.19 16.55
N ALA A 14 25.30 -1.53 15.92
CA ALA A 14 26.70 -1.71 16.23
C ALA A 14 27.05 -1.29 17.67
N ALA A 15 26.45 -0.22 18.17
CA ALA A 15 26.60 0.19 19.57
C ALA A 15 25.95 -0.81 20.51
N LEU A 16 24.73 -1.25 20.22
CA LEU A 16 24.00 -2.24 21.02
C LEU A 16 24.75 -3.56 21.15
N ARG A 17 25.39 -4.03 20.09
CA ARG A 17 26.20 -5.29 20.09
C ARG A 17 27.38 -5.22 21.04
N ARG A 18 27.88 -4.05 21.41
CA ARG A 18 28.99 -3.85 22.35
C ARG A 18 28.56 -3.88 23.82
N GLU A 19 27.25 -3.84 24.07
CA GLU A 19 26.71 -3.93 25.41
C GLU A 19 26.95 -5.34 25.99
N PRO A 20 27.54 -5.47 27.22
CA PRO A 20 27.92 -6.77 27.81
C PRO A 20 26.76 -7.76 27.93
N TRP A 21 25.55 -7.27 28.11
CA TRP A 21 24.35 -8.12 28.23
C TRP A 21 23.86 -8.63 26.85
N VAL A 22 24.11 -7.89 25.76
CA VAL A 22 23.84 -8.33 24.38
C VAL A 22 24.90 -9.32 23.94
N GLU A 23 26.18 -8.99 24.12
CA GLU A 23 27.31 -9.83 23.74
C GLU A 23 27.21 -11.25 24.31
N ARG A 24 26.82 -11.37 25.58
CA ARG A 24 26.63 -12.69 26.23
C ARG A 24 25.44 -13.49 25.72
N ARG A 25 24.48 -12.86 25.03
CA ARG A 25 23.23 -13.50 24.56
C ARG A 25 23.14 -13.60 23.03
N LEU A 26 23.97 -12.86 22.32
CA LEU A 26 23.99 -12.85 20.87
C LEU A 26 24.79 -14.05 20.34
N ALA A 27 24.09 -15.07 19.87
CA ALA A 27 24.73 -16.27 19.32
C ALA A 27 25.27 -16.03 17.91
N HIS A 28 24.58 -15.22 17.10
CA HIS A 28 24.96 -14.98 15.71
C HIS A 28 24.33 -13.69 15.17
N ALA A 29 25.03 -13.00 14.27
CA ALA A 29 24.51 -11.84 13.53
C ALA A 29 25.03 -11.86 12.09
N VAL A 30 24.11 -11.74 11.14
CA VAL A 30 24.42 -11.67 9.70
C VAL A 30 23.95 -10.34 9.15
N THR A 31 24.79 -9.70 8.37
CA THR A 31 24.40 -8.55 7.55
C THR A 31 24.11 -9.05 6.15
N LEU A 32 22.85 -8.95 5.72
CA LEU A 32 22.49 -9.28 4.34
C LEU A 32 22.98 -8.17 3.41
N PRO A 33 23.54 -8.52 2.26
CA PRO A 33 23.94 -7.52 1.27
C PRO A 33 22.72 -6.78 0.74
N PRO A 34 22.85 -5.48 0.39
CA PRO A 34 21.77 -4.74 -0.23
C PRO A 34 21.45 -5.36 -1.61
N GLN A 35 20.16 -5.53 -1.89
CA GLN A 35 19.69 -5.91 -3.22
C GLN A 35 19.39 -4.66 -4.02
N GLN A 36 19.83 -4.63 -5.27
CA GLN A 36 19.45 -3.54 -6.19
C GLN A 36 17.97 -3.66 -6.54
N ALA A 37 17.27 -2.53 -6.46
CA ALA A 37 15.88 -2.45 -6.87
C ALA A 37 15.77 -2.50 -8.39
N ASP A 38 14.98 -3.44 -8.92
CA ASP A 38 14.58 -3.41 -10.33
C ASP A 38 13.38 -2.48 -10.48
N LEU A 39 13.64 -1.24 -10.91
CA LEU A 39 12.66 -0.18 -11.04
C LEU A 39 12.32 0.08 -12.50
N ARG A 40 11.02 0.22 -12.78
CA ARG A 40 10.47 0.55 -14.10
C ARG A 40 9.65 1.84 -14.05
N PRO A 41 9.48 2.56 -15.15
CA PRO A 41 8.55 3.67 -15.20
C PRO A 41 7.12 3.16 -14.91
N TRP A 42 6.27 4.03 -14.42
CA TRP A 42 4.84 3.75 -14.35
C TRP A 42 4.29 3.47 -15.75
N PRO A 43 3.34 2.52 -15.92
CA PRO A 43 2.69 2.27 -17.21
C PRO A 43 2.10 3.56 -17.81
N GLU A 44 2.41 3.83 -19.08
CA GLU A 44 2.01 5.05 -19.77
C GLU A 44 0.48 5.22 -19.88
N ARG A 45 -0.24 4.11 -19.84
CA ARG A 45 -1.71 4.08 -19.92
C ARG A 45 -2.42 4.44 -18.61
N LEU A 46 -1.69 4.62 -17.49
CA LEU A 46 -2.28 5.08 -16.23
C LEU A 46 -2.83 6.49 -16.34
N HIS A 47 -3.90 6.76 -15.59
CA HIS A 47 -4.50 8.08 -15.49
C HIS A 47 -3.46 9.12 -15.04
N PRO A 48 -3.32 10.27 -15.72
CA PRO A 48 -2.27 11.25 -15.42
C PRO A 48 -2.31 11.77 -13.97
N GLU A 49 -3.51 12.00 -13.41
CA GLU A 49 -3.69 12.45 -12.03
C GLU A 49 -3.17 11.40 -11.03
N LEU A 50 -3.31 10.10 -11.32
CA LEU A 50 -2.80 9.03 -10.47
C LEU A 50 -1.26 9.00 -10.50
N VAL A 51 -0.66 9.11 -11.68
CA VAL A 51 0.82 9.17 -11.81
C VAL A 51 1.37 10.39 -11.07
N ALA A 52 0.69 11.54 -11.16
CA ALA A 52 1.07 12.74 -10.42
C ALA A 52 0.98 12.53 -8.90
N ALA A 53 -0.08 11.89 -8.40
CA ALA A 53 -0.26 11.56 -6.99
C ALA A 53 0.81 10.58 -6.48
N LEU A 54 1.16 9.55 -7.25
CA LEU A 54 2.23 8.61 -6.93
C LEU A 54 3.58 9.32 -6.80
N ARG A 55 3.91 10.21 -7.74
CA ARG A 55 5.13 11.02 -7.69
C ARG A 55 5.14 12.01 -6.51
N ALA A 56 4.02 12.65 -6.23
CA ALA A 56 3.88 13.55 -5.09
C ALA A 56 4.09 12.83 -3.75
N ARG A 57 3.73 11.54 -3.69
CA ARG A 57 4.01 10.66 -2.55
C ARG A 57 5.47 10.17 -2.50
N GLY A 58 6.33 10.56 -3.44
CA GLY A 58 7.73 10.13 -3.54
C GLY A 58 7.94 8.80 -4.26
N LEU A 59 6.95 8.34 -5.01
CA LEU A 59 6.99 7.10 -5.78
C LEU A 59 7.19 7.43 -7.27
N ASP A 60 8.41 7.75 -7.66
CA ASP A 60 8.72 8.14 -9.05
C ASP A 60 8.66 6.97 -10.03
N ARG A 61 8.92 5.77 -9.55
CA ARG A 61 8.99 4.54 -10.34
C ARG A 61 8.35 3.37 -9.57
N ALA A 62 7.88 2.37 -10.31
CA ALA A 62 7.39 1.11 -9.77
C ALA A 62 8.52 0.08 -9.66
N TYR A 63 8.43 -0.86 -8.73
CA TYR A 63 9.18 -2.11 -8.83
C TYR A 63 8.70 -2.91 -10.04
N SER A 64 9.59 -3.71 -10.66
CA SER A 64 9.26 -4.50 -11.86
C SER A 64 8.01 -5.37 -11.69
N HIS A 65 7.89 -6.06 -10.55
CA HIS A 65 6.71 -6.88 -10.23
C HIS A 65 5.42 -6.07 -10.06
N GLN A 66 5.53 -4.81 -9.56
CA GLN A 66 4.38 -3.90 -9.47
C GLN A 66 3.94 -3.45 -10.86
N ALA A 67 4.89 -3.02 -11.70
CA ALA A 67 4.60 -2.58 -13.07
C ALA A 67 3.94 -3.69 -13.87
N GLU A 68 4.45 -4.92 -13.79
CA GLU A 68 3.88 -6.09 -14.46
C GLU A 68 2.47 -6.43 -13.96
N ALA A 69 2.26 -6.44 -12.62
CA ALA A 69 0.94 -6.68 -12.05
C ALA A 69 -0.09 -5.63 -12.49
N ILE A 70 0.32 -4.35 -12.50
CA ILE A 70 -0.54 -3.25 -12.95
C ILE A 70 -0.89 -3.41 -14.43
N GLU A 71 0.07 -3.71 -15.31
CA GLU A 71 -0.18 -3.92 -16.73
C GLU A 71 -1.16 -5.07 -16.99
N LEU A 72 -0.99 -6.19 -16.28
CA LEU A 72 -1.91 -7.33 -16.38
C LEU A 72 -3.33 -6.97 -15.92
N ALA A 73 -3.45 -6.28 -14.77
CA ALA A 73 -4.74 -5.85 -14.24
C ALA A 73 -5.44 -4.86 -15.18
N LEU A 74 -4.71 -3.87 -15.73
CA LEU A 74 -5.24 -2.93 -16.72
C LEU A 74 -5.62 -3.60 -18.05
N ALA A 75 -5.08 -4.78 -18.33
CA ALA A 75 -5.48 -5.61 -19.47
C ALA A 75 -6.69 -6.52 -19.15
N GLY A 76 -7.30 -6.38 -17.96
CA GLY A 76 -8.43 -7.20 -17.52
C GLY A 76 -8.07 -8.66 -17.23
N ARG A 77 -6.80 -8.92 -16.87
CA ARG A 77 -6.29 -10.27 -16.59
C ARG A 77 -6.31 -10.56 -15.09
N ASP A 78 -6.73 -11.77 -14.73
CA ASP A 78 -6.52 -12.31 -13.39
C ASP A 78 -5.04 -12.58 -13.15
N LEU A 79 -4.59 -12.29 -11.93
CA LEU A 79 -3.18 -12.49 -11.56
C LEU A 79 -3.02 -12.91 -10.10
N THR A 80 -1.94 -13.61 -9.82
CA THR A 80 -1.46 -13.89 -8.47
C THR A 80 -0.08 -13.30 -8.32
N LEU A 81 0.10 -12.35 -7.38
CA LEU A 81 1.38 -11.69 -7.12
C LEU A 81 2.08 -12.34 -5.93
N VAL A 82 3.13 -13.12 -6.21
CA VAL A 82 3.93 -13.82 -5.20
C VAL A 82 5.32 -13.19 -5.10
N THR A 83 5.57 -12.48 -4.03
CA THR A 83 6.87 -11.86 -3.74
C THR A 83 7.13 -11.87 -2.23
N PRO A 84 8.36 -11.70 -1.74
CA PRO A 84 8.67 -11.63 -0.31
C PRO A 84 7.82 -10.59 0.43
N THR A 85 7.74 -10.71 1.77
CA THR A 85 7.10 -9.69 2.62
C THR A 85 7.78 -8.34 2.45
N ALA A 86 7.02 -7.25 2.62
CA ALA A 86 7.48 -5.87 2.50
C ALA A 86 8.04 -5.48 1.11
N SER A 87 7.68 -6.22 0.04
CA SER A 87 8.08 -5.88 -1.33
C SER A 87 7.18 -4.84 -2.03
N GLY A 88 6.19 -4.29 -1.31
CA GLY A 88 5.27 -3.29 -1.86
C GLY A 88 4.15 -3.84 -2.76
N LYS A 89 3.78 -5.13 -2.62
CA LYS A 89 2.68 -5.77 -3.39
C LYS A 89 1.39 -4.97 -3.46
N THR A 90 1.08 -4.23 -2.41
CA THR A 90 -0.14 -3.42 -2.28
C THR A 90 -0.37 -2.50 -3.47
N LEU A 91 0.67 -1.85 -4.00
CA LEU A 91 0.54 -0.99 -5.18
C LEU A 91 0.13 -1.75 -6.44
N GLY A 92 0.46 -3.05 -6.54
CA GLY A 92 0.07 -3.89 -7.67
C GLY A 92 -1.44 -4.02 -7.86
N PHE A 93 -2.25 -3.86 -6.79
CA PHE A 93 -3.71 -3.87 -6.89
C PHE A 93 -4.36 -2.51 -6.60
N VAL A 94 -3.77 -1.68 -5.74
CA VAL A 94 -4.31 -0.34 -5.43
C VAL A 94 -4.28 0.56 -6.66
N VAL A 95 -3.17 0.56 -7.41
CA VAL A 95 -3.00 1.44 -8.58
C VAL A 95 -4.04 1.15 -9.67
N PRO A 96 -4.25 -0.10 -10.14
CA PRO A 96 -5.26 -0.37 -11.16
C PRO A 96 -6.71 -0.10 -10.68
N VAL A 97 -6.99 -0.30 -9.38
CA VAL A 97 -8.30 0.03 -8.81
C VAL A 97 -8.54 1.54 -8.82
N LEU A 98 -7.56 2.35 -8.42
CA LEU A 98 -7.67 3.81 -8.48
C LEU A 98 -7.71 4.33 -9.91
N ASP A 99 -6.97 3.72 -10.84
CA ASP A 99 -7.04 4.06 -12.27
C ASP A 99 -8.44 3.83 -12.83
N SER A 100 -9.03 2.67 -12.53
CA SER A 100 -10.41 2.34 -12.92
C SER A 100 -11.41 3.35 -12.36
N TRP A 101 -11.30 3.66 -11.06
CA TRP A 101 -12.19 4.62 -10.42
C TRP A 101 -12.03 6.05 -10.97
N LEU A 102 -10.82 6.50 -11.29
CA LEU A 102 -10.59 7.83 -11.90
C LEU A 102 -11.20 7.96 -13.29
N ARG A 103 -11.28 6.84 -14.02
CA ARG A 103 -11.93 6.79 -15.37
C ARG A 103 -13.43 6.62 -15.28
N ASP A 104 -13.89 5.82 -14.34
CA ASP A 104 -15.29 5.53 -14.09
C ASP A 104 -15.58 5.58 -12.58
N PRO A 105 -16.13 6.72 -12.09
CA PRO A 105 -16.46 6.88 -10.67
C PRO A 105 -17.52 5.89 -10.14
N ASP A 106 -18.24 5.19 -11.02
CA ASP A 106 -19.20 4.17 -10.64
C ASP A 106 -18.56 2.77 -10.49
N SER A 107 -17.30 2.63 -10.87
CA SER A 107 -16.54 1.39 -10.70
C SER A 107 -16.45 1.00 -9.21
N ARG A 108 -16.51 -0.30 -8.94
CA ARG A 108 -16.53 -0.85 -7.57
C ARG A 108 -15.45 -1.91 -7.39
N SER A 109 -14.87 -1.95 -6.20
CA SER A 109 -13.84 -2.91 -5.83
C SER A 109 -14.11 -3.47 -4.45
N LEU A 110 -13.93 -4.79 -4.32
CA LEU A 110 -14.03 -5.53 -3.06
C LEU A 110 -12.65 -6.05 -2.67
N TRP A 111 -12.17 -5.66 -1.50
CA TRP A 111 -10.89 -6.08 -0.97
C TRP A 111 -11.08 -6.99 0.23
N LEU A 112 -10.46 -8.16 0.18
CA LEU A 112 -10.55 -9.18 1.22
C LEU A 112 -9.22 -9.30 1.96
N PHE A 113 -9.24 -9.09 3.26
CA PHE A 113 -8.08 -9.25 4.12
C PHE A 113 -8.36 -10.22 5.26
N PRO A 114 -7.37 -11.01 5.70
CA PRO A 114 -7.59 -12.03 6.73
C PRO A 114 -7.87 -11.46 8.12
N THR A 115 -7.50 -10.19 8.37
CA THR A 115 -7.70 -9.56 9.68
C THR A 115 -8.19 -8.13 9.56
N LYS A 116 -8.95 -7.67 10.56
CA LYS A 116 -9.41 -6.27 10.67
C LYS A 116 -8.24 -5.28 10.71
N ALA A 117 -7.17 -5.60 11.45
CA ALA A 117 -6.00 -4.74 11.55
C ALA A 117 -5.37 -4.49 10.18
N LEU A 118 -5.17 -5.55 9.38
CA LEU A 118 -4.63 -5.43 8.04
C LEU A 118 -5.58 -4.63 7.11
N ALA A 119 -6.88 -4.86 7.23
CA ALA A 119 -7.89 -4.10 6.47
C ALA A 119 -7.81 -2.59 6.77
N GLN A 120 -7.67 -2.21 8.05
CA GLN A 120 -7.51 -0.82 8.47
C GLN A 120 -6.20 -0.21 7.97
N ASP A 121 -5.08 -0.93 8.04
CA ASP A 121 -3.79 -0.48 7.52
C ASP A 121 -3.85 -0.23 6.01
N GLN A 122 -4.48 -1.13 5.26
CA GLN A 122 -4.63 -0.98 3.81
C GLN A 122 -5.53 0.21 3.46
N LEU A 123 -6.60 0.43 4.20
CA LEU A 123 -7.46 1.60 4.02
C LEU A 123 -6.74 2.91 4.37
N ALA A 124 -5.91 2.90 5.43
CA ALA A 124 -5.07 4.06 5.77
C ALA A 124 -4.05 4.37 4.67
N GLY A 125 -3.37 3.35 4.12
CA GLY A 125 -2.44 3.50 3.00
C GLY A 125 -3.10 3.99 1.71
N LEU A 126 -4.35 3.55 1.44
CA LEU A 126 -5.17 4.06 0.34
C LEU A 126 -5.48 5.55 0.54
N ARG A 127 -5.94 5.94 1.72
CA ARG A 127 -6.27 7.35 2.05
C ARG A 127 -5.06 8.26 1.94
N ASP A 128 -3.89 7.79 2.37
CA ASP A 128 -2.64 8.52 2.24
C ASP A 128 -2.28 8.77 0.75
N LEU A 129 -2.44 7.78 -0.13
CA LEU A 129 -2.23 7.99 -1.56
C LEU A 129 -3.29 8.93 -2.17
N VAL A 130 -4.56 8.74 -1.83
CA VAL A 130 -5.69 9.56 -2.31
C VAL A 130 -5.54 11.02 -1.86
N ALA A 131 -4.93 11.29 -0.70
CA ALA A 131 -4.65 12.65 -0.24
C ALA A 131 -3.77 13.46 -1.19
N HIS A 132 -3.03 12.80 -2.09
CA HIS A 132 -2.21 13.46 -3.12
C HIS A 132 -2.95 13.68 -4.46
N LEU A 133 -4.19 13.22 -4.59
CA LEU A 133 -5.04 13.53 -5.74
C LEU A 133 -5.60 14.96 -5.64
N PRO A 134 -6.09 15.55 -6.75
CA PRO A 134 -6.82 16.81 -6.73
C PRO A 134 -7.99 16.79 -5.74
N ALA A 135 -8.29 17.93 -5.10
CA ALA A 135 -9.31 18.01 -4.05
C ALA A 135 -10.68 17.52 -4.54
N GLU A 136 -11.04 17.88 -5.77
CA GLU A 136 -12.30 17.50 -6.42
C GLU A 136 -12.46 15.96 -6.54
N ARG A 137 -11.34 15.24 -6.63
CA ARG A 137 -11.34 13.77 -6.70
C ARG A 137 -11.40 13.15 -5.31
N ARG A 138 -10.60 13.65 -4.35
CA ARG A 138 -10.51 13.08 -3.00
C ARG A 138 -11.86 12.94 -2.32
N ASP A 139 -12.70 13.95 -2.45
CA ASP A 139 -13.99 14.04 -1.77
C ASP A 139 -15.06 13.12 -2.41
N LEU A 140 -14.82 12.61 -3.61
CA LEU A 140 -15.71 11.71 -4.31
C LEU A 140 -15.49 10.23 -3.96
N LEU A 141 -14.28 9.85 -3.51
CA LEU A 141 -13.98 8.44 -3.23
C LEU A 141 -14.63 7.96 -1.93
N ARG A 142 -15.52 7.01 -2.05
CA ARG A 142 -16.17 6.33 -0.92
C ARG A 142 -15.51 4.97 -0.66
N ALA A 143 -14.49 4.99 0.20
CA ALA A 143 -13.79 3.80 0.65
C ALA A 143 -14.04 3.56 2.15
N ALA A 144 -14.48 2.35 2.51
CA ALA A 144 -14.83 2.01 3.88
C ALA A 144 -14.52 0.54 4.20
N THR A 145 -14.26 0.27 5.49
CA THR A 145 -14.27 -1.10 6.02
C THR A 145 -15.70 -1.57 6.26
N PHE A 146 -15.94 -2.86 5.98
CA PHE A 146 -17.18 -3.55 6.26
C PHE A 146 -16.88 -4.81 7.06
N ASP A 147 -17.08 -4.77 8.36
CA ASP A 147 -16.75 -5.86 9.28
C ASP A 147 -17.78 -5.96 10.43
N GLY A 148 -17.52 -6.83 11.41
CA GLY A 148 -18.42 -7.04 12.55
C GLY A 148 -18.67 -5.79 13.39
N ASP A 149 -17.72 -4.85 13.41
CA ASP A 149 -17.83 -3.59 14.19
C ASP A 149 -18.49 -2.47 13.39
N THR A 150 -18.76 -2.67 12.10
CA THR A 150 -19.44 -1.67 11.27
C THR A 150 -20.86 -1.42 11.78
N PRO A 151 -21.21 -0.17 12.18
CA PRO A 151 -22.54 0.16 12.67
C PRO A 151 -23.65 -0.21 11.67
N THR A 152 -24.76 -0.76 12.19
CA THR A 152 -25.87 -1.25 11.35
C THR A 152 -26.40 -0.18 10.39
N GLY A 153 -26.47 1.08 10.83
CA GLY A 153 -26.92 2.20 9.99
C GLY A 153 -26.01 2.50 8.81
N LEU A 154 -24.69 2.18 8.91
CA LEU A 154 -23.73 2.39 7.84
C LEU A 154 -23.63 1.21 6.86
N ARG A 155 -24.02 0.00 7.29
CA ARG A 155 -23.91 -1.23 6.48
C ARG A 155 -24.64 -1.11 5.15
N ARG A 156 -25.84 -0.55 5.16
CA ARG A 156 -26.64 -0.33 3.95
C ARG A 156 -25.95 0.68 3.02
N ALA A 157 -25.55 1.83 3.56
CA ALA A 157 -24.89 2.87 2.78
C ALA A 157 -23.57 2.39 2.12
N ILE A 158 -22.78 1.58 2.86
CA ILE A 158 -21.54 0.99 2.31
C ILE A 158 -21.87 0.00 1.17
N ARG A 159 -22.87 -0.87 1.34
CA ARG A 159 -23.26 -1.82 0.29
C ARG A 159 -23.81 -1.13 -0.95
N GLU A 160 -24.61 -0.08 -0.79
CA GLU A 160 -25.25 0.62 -1.91
C GLU A 160 -24.31 1.62 -2.57
N GLY A 161 -23.48 2.31 -1.79
CA GLY A 161 -22.68 3.45 -2.26
C GLY A 161 -21.16 3.32 -2.15
N GLY A 162 -20.62 2.29 -1.48
CA GLY A 162 -19.17 2.10 -1.36
C GLY A 162 -18.53 1.77 -2.70
N GLN A 163 -17.50 2.50 -3.09
CA GLN A 163 -16.72 2.24 -4.30
C GLN A 163 -15.56 1.29 -4.02
N ILE A 164 -14.91 1.42 -2.86
CA ILE A 164 -13.92 0.46 -2.38
C ILE A 164 -14.40 -0.05 -1.02
N VAL A 165 -14.80 -1.32 -0.99
CA VAL A 165 -15.25 -1.99 0.24
C VAL A 165 -14.16 -2.93 0.71
N VAL A 166 -13.63 -2.68 1.90
CA VAL A 166 -12.58 -3.48 2.52
C VAL A 166 -13.19 -4.36 3.60
N THR A 167 -13.06 -5.67 3.49
CA THR A 167 -13.73 -6.61 4.39
C THR A 167 -12.85 -7.85 4.67
N ASN A 168 -13.41 -8.85 5.33
CA ASN A 168 -12.78 -10.13 5.57
C ASN A 168 -13.70 -11.28 5.09
N PRO A 169 -13.19 -12.50 4.92
CA PRO A 169 -13.97 -13.64 4.43
C PRO A 169 -15.19 -13.98 5.30
N ASP A 170 -15.15 -13.70 6.61
CA ASP A 170 -16.26 -14.02 7.53
C ASP A 170 -17.49 -13.14 7.30
N MET A 171 -17.36 -12.07 6.52
CA MET A 171 -18.43 -11.11 6.21
C MET A 171 -19.10 -11.32 4.86
N LEU A 172 -18.62 -12.30 4.07
CA LEU A 172 -19.18 -12.71 2.79
C LEU A 172 -20.20 -13.80 2.98
#